data_81905a03036d522be437b467c6ee7ff8
#
_entry.id   81905a03036d522be437b467c6ee7ff8
#
_cell.length_a   1.000
_cell.length_b   1.000
_cell.length_c   1.000
_cell.angle_alpha   90.00
_cell.angle_beta   90.00
_cell.angle_gamma   90.00
#
_symmetry.space_group_name_H-M   'P 1'
#
loop_
_entity.id
_entity.type
_entity.pdbx_description
1 polymer ?
#
loop_
_entity_poly.entity_id
_entity_poly.type
_entity_poly.pdbx_seq_one_letter_code
_entity_poly.pdbx_strand_id
1 'polypeptide(L)' 'ENMSIDDHMQYYLAQGFNKKEAMKKTGKDRGVSKRDIYNYLEQQKK' A
#
# COMPACT_ATOMS: atom_id res chain seq x y z
N GLU A 1 13.63 -3.20 2.19
CA GLU A 1 13.40 -2.29 1.10
C GLU A 1 12.87 -2.95 -0.15
N ASN A 2 12.92 -4.23 -0.23
CA ASN A 2 12.31 -4.92 -1.36
C ASN A 2 10.96 -5.46 -1.00
N MET A 3 10.24 -4.70 -0.22
CA MET A 3 8.90 -5.11 0.17
C MET A 3 7.96 -4.97 -1.01
N SER A 4 7.10 -5.94 -1.16
CA SER A 4 6.03 -5.82 -2.14
C SER A 4 5.05 -4.76 -1.63
N ILE A 5 4.16 -4.33 -2.50
CA ILE A 5 3.16 -3.35 -2.09
C ILE A 5 2.29 -3.94 -0.99
N ASP A 6 1.97 -5.23 -1.08
CA ASP A 6 1.21 -5.89 -0.02
C ASP A 6 1.93 -5.81 1.32
N ASP A 7 3.20 -6.17 1.31
CA ASP A 7 3.98 -6.13 2.55
C ASP A 7 4.06 -4.72 3.10
N HIS A 8 4.25 -3.75 2.22
CA HIS A 8 4.34 -2.37 2.63
C HIS A 8 3.04 -1.91 3.27
N MET A 9 1.91 -2.30 2.67
CA MET A 9 0.61 -1.99 3.23
C MET A 9 0.45 -2.62 4.60
N GLN A 10 0.82 -3.89 4.74
CA GLN A 10 0.71 -4.58 6.01
C GLN A 10 1.54 -3.90 7.09
N TYR A 11 2.68 -3.40 6.70
CA TYR A 11 3.54 -2.70 7.63
C TYR A 11 2.80 -1.53 8.28
N TYR A 12 2.13 -0.72 7.47
CA TYR A 12 1.40 0.42 7.99
C TYR A 12 0.13 0.01 8.73
N LEU A 13 -0.55 -0.99 8.23
CA LEU A 13 -1.76 -1.48 8.89
C LEU A 13 -1.44 -1.99 10.29
N ALA A 14 -0.30 -2.64 10.43
CA ALA A 14 0.12 -3.16 11.73
C ALA A 14 0.41 -2.05 12.71
N GLN A 15 0.70 -0.87 12.21
CA GLN A 15 0.97 0.27 13.08
C GLN A 15 -0.29 1.00 13.51
N GLY A 16 -1.43 0.60 12.99
CA GLY A 16 -2.67 1.20 13.39
C GLY A 16 -3.31 2.13 12.37
N PHE A 17 -2.67 2.28 11.21
CA PHE A 17 -3.26 3.09 10.16
C PHE A 17 -4.38 2.30 9.50
N ASN A 18 -5.42 3.00 9.05
CA ASN A 18 -6.46 2.32 8.32
C ASN A 18 -5.98 2.11 6.87
N LYS A 19 -6.78 1.38 6.11
CA LYS A 19 -6.39 1.02 4.76
C LYS A 19 -6.11 2.24 3.88
N LYS A 20 -6.96 3.23 3.99
CA LYS A 20 -6.80 4.46 3.20
C LYS A 20 -5.48 5.14 3.49
N GLU A 21 -5.18 5.27 4.77
CA GLU A 21 -3.94 5.91 5.18
C GLU A 21 -2.73 5.08 4.79
N ALA A 22 -2.85 3.78 4.93
CA ALA A 22 -1.75 2.90 4.56
C ALA A 22 -1.44 3.02 3.07
N MET A 23 -2.47 3.10 2.24
CA MET A 23 -2.29 3.25 0.81
C MET A 23 -1.59 4.56 0.48
N LYS A 24 -2.00 5.61 1.15
CA LYS A 24 -1.44 6.93 0.92
C LYS A 24 0.04 6.95 1.27
N LYS A 25 0.37 6.40 2.43
CA LYS A 25 1.75 6.38 2.89
C LYS A 25 2.61 5.48 2.03
N THR A 26 2.08 4.33 1.65
CA THR A 26 2.80 3.40 0.81
C THR A 26 3.12 4.04 -0.54
N GLY A 27 2.14 4.71 -1.12
CA GLY A 27 2.36 5.37 -2.41
C GLY A 27 3.42 6.44 -2.31
N LYS A 28 3.40 7.21 -1.25
CA LYS A 28 4.37 8.26 -1.04
C LYS A 28 5.78 7.69 -0.91
N ASP A 29 5.90 6.63 -0.12
CA ASP A 29 7.21 6.01 0.11
C ASP A 29 7.78 5.40 -1.16
N ARG A 30 6.92 4.84 -1.97
CA ARG A 30 7.38 4.17 -3.19
C ARG A 30 7.43 5.10 -4.39
N GLY A 31 6.95 6.32 -4.24
CA GLY A 31 6.96 7.27 -5.34
C GLY A 31 5.92 6.98 -6.40
N VAL A 32 4.81 6.38 -6.00
CA VAL A 32 3.71 6.11 -6.93
C VAL A 32 2.45 6.73 -6.36
N SER A 33 1.42 6.83 -7.18
CA SER A 33 0.18 7.43 -6.74
C SER A 33 -0.64 6.42 -5.94
N LYS A 34 -1.56 6.95 -5.17
CA LYS A 34 -2.48 6.11 -4.41
C LYS A 34 -3.29 5.24 -5.38
N ARG A 35 -3.61 5.79 -6.53
CA ARG A 35 -4.35 5.06 -7.54
C ARG A 35 -3.58 3.85 -8.02
N ASP A 36 -2.26 3.99 -8.18
CA ASP A 36 -1.42 2.88 -8.59
C ASP A 36 -1.46 1.78 -7.54
N ILE A 37 -1.43 2.16 -6.28
CA ILE A 37 -1.52 1.19 -5.19
C ILE A 37 -2.86 0.47 -5.25
N TYR A 38 -3.92 1.24 -5.43
CA TYR A 38 -5.26 0.67 -5.50
C TYR A 38 -5.38 -0.35 -6.65
N ASN A 39 -4.87 0.03 -7.81
CA ASN A 39 -4.92 -0.85 -8.97
C ASN A 39 -4.15 -2.14 -8.73
N TYR A 40 -3.01 -2.02 -8.09
CA TYR A 40 -2.22 -3.21 -7.77
C TYR A 40 -2.99 -4.15 -6.87
N LEU A 41 -3.62 -3.60 -5.84
CA LEU A 41 -4.37 -4.42 -4.89
C LEU A 41 -5.58 -5.06 -5.55
N GLU A 42 -6.22 -4.36 -6.46
CA GLU A 42 -7.35 -4.92 -7.18
C GLU A 42 -6.93 -6.10 -8.04
N GLN A 43 -5.76 -6.03 -8.63
CA GLN A 43 -5.28 -7.13 -9.44
C GLN A 43 -4.93 -8.35 -8.61
N GLN A 44 -4.55 -8.14 -7.37
CA GLN A 44 -4.24 -9.26 -6.48
C GLN A 44 -5.50 -9.95 -5.99
N LYS A 45 -6.58 -9.24 -6.02
CA LYS A 45 -7.85 -9.78 -5.56
C LYS A 45 -8.46 -10.64 -6.65
N LYS A 46 -8.82 -11.82 -6.34
CA LYS A 46 -9.39 -12.73 -7.33
C LYS A 46 -10.74 -13.19 -6.94
#